data_be4258b7d8371917d428fce72cdcf0b9
#
_entry.id   be4258b7d8371917d428fce72cdcf0b9
#
_cell.length_a   1.000
_cell.length_b   1.000
_cell.length_c   1.000
_cell.angle_alpha   90.00
_cell.angle_beta   90.00
_cell.angle_gamma   90.00
#
_symmetry.space_group_name_H-M   'P 1'
#
loop_
_entity.id
_entity.type
_entity.pdbx_description
1 polymer ?
#
loop_
_entity_poly.entity_id
_entity_poly.type
_entity_poly.pdbx_seq_one_letter_code
_entity_poly.pdbx_strand_id
1 'polypeptide(L)'
;MTKDRLSPYHTTWYEGDEHGGVTYHSTNIVSWKDNKVTLNSDGWETVTTKRKMNQASKMFCLGYSVFQKDFEWFVNLPNGEIVPFKDNMTFERAM
;
A
#
# COMPACT_ATOMS: atom_id res chain seq x y z
N MET A 1 15.55 14.10 2.70
CA MET A 1 14.71 12.89 2.77
C MET A 1 13.80 12.81 1.56
N THR A 2 13.79 11.70 0.90
CA THR A 2 12.94 11.54 -0.29
C THR A 2 11.52 11.17 0.13
N LYS A 3 10.54 11.67 -0.63
CA LYS A 3 9.14 11.37 -0.37
C LYS A 3 8.76 9.93 -0.72
N ASP A 4 9.65 9.24 -1.44
CA ASP A 4 9.38 7.91 -1.98
C ASP A 4 9.85 6.78 -1.07
N ARG A 5 10.37 7.11 0.10
CA ARG A 5 10.89 6.12 1.02
C ARG A 5 10.02 6.02 2.26
N LEU A 6 9.84 4.79 2.72
CA LEU A 6 9.11 4.54 3.95
C LEU A 6 9.86 5.13 5.15
N SER A 7 9.11 5.79 6.03
CA SER A 7 9.62 6.20 7.31
C SER A 7 9.75 4.97 8.21
N PRO A 8 10.84 4.81 8.96
CA PRO A 8 11.00 3.64 9.83
C PRO A 8 10.16 3.67 11.10
N TYR A 9 9.41 4.75 11.35
CA TYR A 9 8.62 4.90 12.58
C TYR A 9 7.58 3.78 12.68
N HIS A 10 7.75 2.88 13.65
CA HIS A 10 6.90 1.71 13.88
C HIS A 10 6.62 0.91 12.60
N THR A 11 7.56 0.95 11.67
CA THR A 11 7.38 0.36 10.34
C THR A 11 8.54 -0.56 10.03
N THR A 12 8.21 -1.77 9.58
CA THR A 12 9.21 -2.71 9.09
C THR A 12 8.76 -3.18 7.71
N TRP A 13 9.72 -3.57 6.90
CA TRP A 13 9.40 -4.11 5.58
C TRP A 13 10.46 -5.11 5.17
N TYR A 14 10.08 -5.96 4.22
CA TYR A 14 11.02 -6.88 3.60
C TYR A 14 10.69 -7.01 2.13
N GLU A 15 11.68 -7.35 1.35
CA GLU A 15 11.51 -7.56 -0.09
C GLU A 15 12.29 -8.80 -0.48
N GLY A 16 11.58 -9.86 -0.92
CA GLY A 16 12.20 -11.05 -1.49
C GLY A 16 12.11 -11.00 -3.02
N ASP A 17 12.44 -12.12 -3.65
CA ASP A 17 12.50 -12.16 -5.12
C ASP A 17 11.14 -11.86 -5.76
N GLU A 18 10.07 -12.48 -5.27
CA GLU A 18 8.76 -12.33 -5.87
C GLU A 18 7.69 -11.96 -4.86
N HIS A 19 8.10 -11.56 -3.66
CA HIS A 19 7.15 -11.19 -2.62
C HIS A 19 7.78 -10.20 -1.67
N GLY A 20 6.93 -9.53 -0.91
CA GLY A 20 7.37 -8.60 0.10
C GLY A 20 6.20 -8.10 0.92
N GLY A 21 6.49 -7.26 1.88
CA GLY A 21 5.45 -6.71 2.73
C GLY A 21 5.93 -5.57 3.58
N VAL A 22 4.97 -4.74 3.99
CA VAL A 22 5.19 -3.60 4.88
C VAL A 22 4.26 -3.74 6.07
N THR A 23 4.83 -3.72 7.27
CA THR A 23 4.07 -3.79 8.51
C THR A 23 4.21 -2.47 9.27
N TYR A 24 3.07 -1.86 9.58
CA TYR A 24 3.01 -0.63 10.37
C TYR A 24 2.34 -0.98 11.70
N HIS A 25 3.05 -0.75 12.80
CA HIS A 25 2.68 -1.29 14.11
C HIS A 25 2.58 -2.82 13.99
N SER A 26 1.42 -3.39 14.20
CA SER A 26 1.23 -4.84 14.10
C SER A 26 0.43 -5.25 12.87
N THR A 27 0.15 -4.31 11.96
CA THR A 27 -0.69 -4.55 10.80
C THR A 27 0.15 -4.62 9.53
N ASN A 28 0.00 -5.70 8.79
CA ASN A 28 0.60 -5.82 7.46
C ASN A 28 -0.24 -5.00 6.49
N ILE A 29 0.13 -3.75 6.28
CA ILE A 29 -0.69 -2.81 5.49
C ILE A 29 -0.54 -3.00 3.99
N VAL A 30 0.61 -3.50 3.54
CA VAL A 30 0.86 -3.77 2.12
C VAL A 30 1.60 -5.10 2.05
N SER A 31 1.16 -5.96 1.16
CA SER A 31 1.91 -7.18 0.86
C SER A 31 1.78 -7.47 -0.63
N TRP A 32 2.78 -8.12 -1.18
CA TRP A 32 2.71 -8.53 -2.58
C TRP A 32 3.39 -9.88 -2.72
N LYS A 33 2.85 -10.66 -3.66
CA LYS A 33 3.40 -11.97 -4.00
C LYS A 33 3.14 -12.18 -5.48
N ASP A 34 4.18 -12.55 -6.21
CA ASP A 34 4.12 -12.68 -7.67
C ASP A 34 3.69 -11.34 -8.25
N ASN A 35 2.57 -11.28 -8.95
CA ASN A 35 2.07 -10.02 -9.51
C ASN A 35 0.84 -9.49 -8.77
N LYS A 36 0.58 -9.95 -7.56
CA LYS A 36 -0.59 -9.53 -6.78
C LYS A 36 -0.19 -8.65 -5.61
N VAL A 37 -0.97 -7.61 -5.37
CA VAL A 37 -0.80 -6.70 -4.22
C VAL A 37 -2.03 -6.78 -3.36
N THR A 38 -1.83 -6.86 -2.04
CA THR A 38 -2.92 -6.84 -1.07
C THR A 38 -2.74 -5.65 -0.14
N LEU A 39 -3.81 -4.90 0.09
CA LEU A 39 -3.81 -3.76 1.01
C LEU A 39 -4.73 -4.06 2.19
N ASN A 40 -4.31 -3.64 3.38
CA ASN A 40 -5.10 -3.84 4.59
C ASN A 40 -4.78 -2.75 5.60
N SER A 41 -5.81 -2.09 6.13
CA SER A 41 -5.64 -1.08 7.17
C SER A 41 -5.98 -1.61 8.55
N ASP A 42 -6.59 -2.76 8.63
CA ASP A 42 -7.10 -3.35 9.89
C ASP A 42 -8.01 -2.34 10.61
N GLY A 43 -8.79 -1.58 9.84
CA GLY A 43 -9.68 -0.56 10.39
C GLY A 43 -8.99 0.76 10.73
N TRP A 44 -7.67 0.85 10.62
CA TRP A 44 -6.94 2.07 10.94
C TRP A 44 -6.74 2.93 9.70
N GLU A 45 -7.84 3.55 9.24
CA GLU A 45 -7.80 4.40 8.04
C GLU A 45 -7.33 5.80 8.41
N THR A 46 -6.05 5.93 8.72
CA THR A 46 -5.45 7.20 9.12
C THR A 46 -4.59 7.77 8.00
N VAL A 47 -4.32 9.07 8.09
CA VAL A 47 -3.43 9.74 7.13
C VAL A 47 -2.07 9.06 7.08
N THR A 48 -1.55 8.64 8.23
CA THR A 48 -0.24 7.98 8.29
C THR A 48 -0.27 6.64 7.56
N THR A 49 -1.30 5.83 7.78
CA THR A 49 -1.44 4.53 7.10
C THR A 49 -1.49 4.73 5.59
N LYS A 50 -2.31 5.67 5.13
CA LYS A 50 -2.42 5.97 3.70
C LYS A 50 -1.09 6.42 3.11
N ARG A 51 -0.38 7.30 3.81
CA ARG A 51 0.93 7.77 3.37
C ARG A 51 1.92 6.63 3.23
N LYS A 52 1.93 5.71 4.21
CA LYS A 52 2.86 4.58 4.17
C LYS A 52 2.50 3.61 3.04
N MET A 53 1.22 3.40 2.76
CA MET A 53 0.80 2.60 1.61
C MET A 53 1.32 3.20 0.31
N ASN A 54 1.22 4.53 0.16
CA ASN A 54 1.69 5.21 -1.05
C ASN A 54 3.22 5.21 -1.16
N GLN A 55 3.91 5.36 -0.05
CA GLN A 55 5.37 5.28 -0.03
C GLN A 55 5.84 3.88 -0.44
N ALA A 56 5.14 2.85 0.03
CA ALA A 56 5.45 1.47 -0.35
C ALA A 56 5.25 1.27 -1.85
N SER A 57 4.17 1.81 -2.40
CA SER A 57 3.91 1.70 -3.84
C SER A 57 5.05 2.27 -4.66
N LYS A 58 5.57 3.42 -4.27
CA LYS A 58 6.68 4.06 -4.97
C LYS A 58 7.99 3.32 -4.74
N MET A 59 8.26 2.95 -3.49
CA MET A 59 9.52 2.31 -3.13
C MET A 59 9.71 0.96 -3.80
N PHE A 60 8.62 0.20 -3.93
CA PHE A 60 8.66 -1.16 -4.48
C PHE A 60 8.04 -1.26 -5.88
N CYS A 61 7.74 -0.11 -6.50
CA CYS A 61 7.24 -0.04 -7.88
C CYS A 61 5.96 -0.86 -8.07
N LEU A 62 5.00 -0.72 -7.15
CA LEU A 62 3.76 -1.48 -7.20
C LEU A 62 2.68 -0.84 -8.07
N GLY A 63 2.77 0.48 -8.29
CA GLY A 63 1.97 1.16 -9.30
C GLY A 63 0.59 1.64 -8.89
N TYR A 64 0.22 1.48 -7.63
CA TYR A 64 -1.08 1.95 -7.15
C TYR A 64 -0.92 3.26 -6.37
N SER A 65 -2.05 3.93 -6.08
CA SER A 65 -2.08 5.02 -5.12
C SER A 65 -3.38 4.98 -4.33
N VAL A 66 -3.31 5.35 -3.05
CA VAL A 66 -4.47 5.41 -2.16
C VAL A 66 -4.75 6.88 -1.88
N PHE A 67 -6.01 7.29 -2.03
CA PHE A 67 -6.39 8.67 -1.79
C PHE A 67 -7.77 8.72 -1.10
N GLN A 68 -8.10 9.88 -0.57
CA GLN A 68 -9.34 10.09 0.15
C GLN A 68 -10.16 11.15 -0.57
N LYS A 69 -11.45 10.90 -0.70
CA LYS A 69 -12.39 11.86 -1.26
C LYS A 69 -13.72 11.71 -0.54
N ASP A 70 -14.26 12.83 -0.08
CA ASP A 70 -15.54 12.85 0.64
C ASP A 70 -15.56 11.87 1.82
N PHE A 71 -14.44 11.85 2.58
CA PHE A 71 -14.25 11.01 3.76
C PHE A 71 -14.15 9.50 3.46
N GLU A 72 -14.09 9.12 2.20
CA GLU A 72 -13.92 7.72 1.81
C GLU A 72 -12.59 7.51 1.13
N TRP A 73 -12.02 6.33 1.34
CA TRP A 73 -10.76 5.96 0.71
C TRP A 73 -11.00 5.26 -0.63
N PHE A 74 -10.14 5.55 -1.57
CA PHE A 74 -10.17 4.96 -2.90
C PHE A 74 -8.76 4.54 -3.29
N VAL A 75 -8.68 3.59 -4.21
CA VAL A 75 -7.40 3.13 -4.76
C VAL A 75 -7.41 3.35 -6.26
N ASN A 76 -6.38 4.04 -6.74
CA ASN A 76 -6.11 4.15 -8.17
C ASN A 76 -5.24 2.96 -8.53
N LEU A 77 -5.80 2.01 -9.28
CA LEU A 77 -5.12 0.77 -9.65
C LEU A 77 -4.07 1.01 -10.73
N PRO A 78 -3.09 0.12 -10.87
CA PRO A 78 -2.06 0.27 -11.91
C PRO A 78 -2.63 0.35 -13.32
N ASN A 79 -3.80 -0.22 -13.57
CA ASN A 79 -4.42 -0.16 -14.89
C ASN A 79 -5.21 1.13 -15.13
N GLY A 80 -5.24 2.04 -14.15
CA GLY A 80 -5.93 3.32 -14.27
C GLY A 80 -7.34 3.34 -13.69
N GLU A 81 -7.88 2.20 -13.27
CA GLU A 81 -9.18 2.17 -12.64
C GLU A 81 -9.12 2.73 -11.22
N ILE A 82 -10.23 3.34 -10.79
CA ILE A 82 -10.38 3.83 -9.42
C ILE A 82 -11.47 3.02 -8.77
N VAL A 83 -11.15 2.39 -7.64
CA VAL A 83 -12.08 1.54 -6.91
C VAL A 83 -12.11 1.95 -5.44
N PRO A 84 -13.22 1.68 -4.73
CA PRO A 84 -13.25 1.92 -3.28
C PRO A 84 -12.23 1.04 -2.56
N PHE A 85 -11.58 1.60 -1.54
CA PHE A 85 -10.67 0.84 -0.71
C PHE A 85 -11.45 -0.14 0.16
N LYS A 86 -10.95 -1.37 0.25
CA LYS A 86 -11.48 -2.37 1.17
C LYS A 86 -10.30 -3.10 1.79
N ASP A 87 -10.41 -3.43 3.08
CA ASP A 87 -9.38 -4.22 3.74
C ASP A 87 -9.27 -5.58 3.07
N ASN A 88 -8.03 -6.02 2.91
CA ASN A 88 -7.67 -7.28 2.25
C ASN A 88 -7.99 -7.31 0.76
N MET A 89 -8.18 -6.14 0.13
CA MET A 89 -8.39 -6.11 -1.31
C MET A 89 -7.09 -6.51 -2.03
N THR A 90 -7.23 -7.21 -3.13
CA THR A 90 -6.11 -7.69 -3.92
C THR A 90 -6.28 -7.27 -5.37
N PHE A 91 -5.16 -6.86 -5.99
CA PHE A 91 -5.17 -6.47 -7.40
C PHE A 91 -3.79 -6.76 -8.01
N GLU A 92 -3.71 -6.69 -9.33
CA GLU A 92 -2.44 -6.92 -10.01
C GLU A 92 -1.55 -5.70 -9.91
N ARG A 93 -0.25 -5.93 -9.67
CA ARG A 93 0.71 -4.84 -9.60
C ARG A 93 1.11 -4.40 -11.00
N ALA A 94 1.73 -3.22 -11.08
CA ALA A 94 2.28 -2.74 -12.34
C ALA A 94 3.38 -3.67 -12.84
N MET A 95 3.41 -3.89 -14.12
CA MET A 95 4.41 -4.74 -14.77
C MET A 95 5.61 -3.89 -15.21
#